data_1d2c8962ab47dd3a0980d21c6df3f27b
#
_entry.id   1d2c8962ab47dd3a0980d21c6df3f27b
#
_cell.length_a   1.000
_cell.length_b   1.000
_cell.length_c   1.000
_cell.angle_alpha   90.00
_cell.angle_beta   90.00
_cell.angle_gamma   90.00
#
_symmetry.space_group_name_H-M   'P 1'
#
loop_
_entity.id
_entity.type
_entity.pdbx_description
1 polymer ?
#
loop_
_entity_poly.entity_id
_entity_poly.type
_entity_poly.pdbx_seq_one_letter_code
_entity_poly.pdbx_strand_id
1 'polypeptide(L)'
;MAEDQNLVRQGICSLLELSENIDVVGQVEDGSEVVEGIQKCNPDVLLLDIRMPKMTGIEALHAMNSKGIAVPAIILTTFDDNRLVLEGLEAGAKGFLLKDVSLDSLVNAIEKVHQGETLVQPAITERTLKGLSGFASDIEDAVPVGELSTKELEVLRLMAGGYSNKEISLAIHKSEGTVKNQVSSILEKLDVRDRTQAVLRAINLGII
;
A
#
# COMPACT_ATOMS: atom_id res chain seq x y z
N MET A 1 -16.05 3.16 -4.51
CA MET A 1 -15.34 1.99 -5.07
C MET A 1 -15.24 2.11 -6.58
N ALA A 2 -14.06 1.80 -7.18
CA ALA A 2 -13.82 1.77 -8.62
C ALA A 2 -13.38 0.35 -9.03
N GLU A 3 -14.15 -0.33 -9.87
CA GLU A 3 -13.95 -1.71 -10.30
C GLU A 3 -14.75 -1.95 -11.60
N ASP A 4 -14.13 -2.44 -12.67
CA ASP A 4 -14.79 -2.65 -13.95
C ASP A 4 -15.65 -3.92 -13.98
N GLN A 5 -15.27 -4.94 -13.21
CA GLN A 5 -16.01 -6.19 -13.16
C GLN A 5 -17.26 -6.07 -12.27
N ASN A 6 -18.43 -5.99 -12.90
CA ASN A 6 -19.70 -5.75 -12.21
C ASN A 6 -19.97 -6.75 -11.07
N LEU A 7 -19.69 -8.05 -11.26
CA LEU A 7 -19.93 -9.07 -10.23
C LEU A 7 -19.01 -8.89 -9.04
N VAL A 8 -17.73 -8.55 -9.27
CA VAL A 8 -16.74 -8.28 -8.22
C VAL A 8 -17.14 -7.03 -7.45
N ARG A 9 -17.45 -5.94 -8.16
CA ARG A 9 -17.90 -4.68 -7.57
C ARG A 9 -19.12 -4.88 -6.68
N GLN A 10 -20.18 -5.51 -7.19
CA GLN A 10 -21.38 -5.78 -6.42
C GLN A 10 -21.11 -6.71 -5.23
N GLY A 11 -20.28 -7.74 -5.41
CA GLY A 11 -19.94 -8.67 -4.34
C GLY A 11 -19.21 -7.97 -3.18
N ILE A 12 -18.19 -7.17 -3.48
CA ILE A 12 -17.45 -6.42 -2.46
C ILE A 12 -18.36 -5.39 -1.78
N CYS A 13 -19.16 -4.64 -2.53
CA CYS A 13 -20.09 -3.67 -1.96
C CYS A 13 -21.10 -4.34 -1.01
N SER A 14 -21.71 -5.45 -1.43
CA SER A 14 -22.66 -6.19 -0.58
C SER A 14 -22.02 -6.76 0.67
N LEU A 15 -20.76 -7.19 0.60
CA LEU A 15 -20.01 -7.62 1.79
C LEU A 15 -19.73 -6.46 2.74
N LEU A 16 -19.33 -5.29 2.21
CA LEU A 16 -19.06 -4.10 3.03
C LEU A 16 -20.32 -3.57 3.72
N GLU A 17 -21.50 -3.67 3.07
CA GLU A 17 -22.80 -3.31 3.66
C GLU A 17 -23.18 -4.18 4.88
N LEU A 18 -22.52 -5.34 5.09
CA LEU A 18 -22.69 -6.13 6.31
C LEU A 18 -21.93 -5.54 7.52
N SER A 19 -21.01 -4.61 7.29
CA SER A 19 -20.27 -3.95 8.35
C SER A 19 -21.03 -2.73 8.85
N GLU A 20 -21.19 -2.60 10.17
CA GLU A 20 -21.87 -1.45 10.80
C GLU A 20 -21.07 -0.13 10.66
N ASN A 21 -19.77 -0.22 10.32
CA ASN A 21 -18.84 0.91 10.34
C ASN A 21 -18.52 1.47 8.95
N ILE A 22 -19.04 0.84 7.88
CA ILE A 22 -18.66 1.20 6.49
C ILE A 22 -19.90 1.40 5.63
N ASP A 23 -19.99 2.57 5.02
CA ASP A 23 -21.01 2.91 4.04
C ASP A 23 -20.39 3.02 2.64
N VAL A 24 -20.97 2.33 1.66
CA VAL A 24 -20.56 2.44 0.25
C VAL A 24 -21.28 3.63 -0.40
N VAL A 25 -20.65 4.80 -0.35
CA VAL A 25 -21.25 6.07 -0.81
C VAL A 25 -21.22 6.26 -2.33
N GLY A 26 -20.45 5.46 -3.07
CA GLY A 26 -20.38 5.58 -4.53
C GLY A 26 -19.63 4.44 -5.21
N GLN A 27 -20.01 4.19 -6.46
CA GLN A 27 -19.43 3.17 -7.31
C GLN A 27 -19.17 3.74 -8.69
N VAL A 28 -18.05 3.39 -9.31
CA VAL A 28 -17.68 3.72 -10.70
C VAL A 28 -17.08 2.48 -11.37
N GLU A 29 -17.17 2.43 -12.70
CA GLU A 29 -16.79 1.25 -13.50
C GLU A 29 -15.43 1.41 -14.18
N ASP A 30 -14.85 2.61 -14.12
CA ASP A 30 -13.60 2.93 -14.81
C ASP A 30 -12.80 4.02 -14.07
N GLY A 31 -11.46 3.99 -14.21
CA GLY A 31 -10.58 4.98 -13.59
C GLY A 31 -10.85 6.41 -14.04
N SER A 32 -11.35 6.61 -15.27
CA SER A 32 -11.69 7.94 -15.79
C SER A 32 -12.86 8.61 -15.03
N GLU A 33 -13.66 7.85 -14.32
CA GLU A 33 -14.81 8.32 -13.55
C GLU A 33 -14.47 8.59 -12.06
N VAL A 34 -13.29 8.16 -11.61
CA VAL A 34 -12.89 8.22 -10.20
C VAL A 34 -12.91 9.65 -9.66
N VAL A 35 -12.31 10.59 -10.38
CA VAL A 35 -12.22 11.99 -9.92
C VAL A 35 -13.59 12.61 -9.76
N GLU A 36 -14.48 12.43 -10.73
CA GLU A 36 -15.86 12.93 -10.67
C GLU A 36 -16.64 12.23 -9.55
N GLY A 37 -16.49 10.91 -9.42
CA GLY A 37 -17.10 10.12 -8.35
C GLY A 37 -16.70 10.61 -6.96
N ILE A 38 -15.41 10.88 -6.73
CA ILE A 38 -14.92 11.45 -5.47
C ILE A 38 -15.56 12.82 -5.19
N GLN A 39 -15.59 13.71 -6.18
CA GLN A 39 -16.17 15.05 -6.00
C GLN A 39 -17.66 15.00 -5.69
N LYS A 40 -18.37 14.03 -6.24
CA LYS A 40 -19.83 13.86 -6.05
C LYS A 40 -20.16 13.22 -4.70
N CYS A 41 -19.40 12.20 -4.28
CA CYS A 41 -19.73 11.38 -3.11
C CYS A 41 -18.93 11.75 -1.86
N ASN A 42 -17.81 12.48 -1.99
CA ASN A 42 -16.88 12.87 -0.93
C ASN A 42 -16.53 11.69 0.02
N PRO A 43 -15.94 10.60 -0.49
CA PRO A 43 -15.62 9.44 0.32
C PRO A 43 -14.40 9.70 1.22
N ASP A 44 -14.33 9.00 2.36
CA ASP A 44 -13.18 9.02 3.26
C ASP A 44 -12.05 8.10 2.77
N VAL A 45 -12.39 7.01 2.06
CA VAL A 45 -11.44 6.02 1.52
C VAL A 45 -11.92 5.59 0.13
N LEU A 46 -10.99 5.42 -0.80
CA LEU A 46 -11.23 4.86 -2.13
C LEU A 46 -10.73 3.42 -2.20
N LEU A 47 -11.59 2.47 -2.56
CA LEU A 47 -11.17 1.15 -3.03
C LEU A 47 -11.03 1.19 -4.55
N LEU A 48 -9.88 0.78 -5.07
CA LEU A 48 -9.49 1.00 -6.45
C LEU A 48 -8.90 -0.26 -7.07
N ASP A 49 -9.54 -0.78 -8.11
CA ASP A 49 -8.90 -1.81 -8.94
C ASP A 49 -7.79 -1.21 -9.80
N ILE A 50 -6.76 -1.99 -10.07
CA ILE A 50 -5.65 -1.57 -10.95
C ILE A 50 -6.07 -1.63 -12.42
N ARG A 51 -6.72 -2.72 -12.82
CA ARG A 51 -6.97 -3.04 -14.23
C ARG A 51 -8.37 -2.64 -14.67
N MET A 52 -8.50 -1.44 -15.18
CA MET A 52 -9.73 -0.94 -15.78
C MET A 52 -9.52 -0.53 -17.25
N PRO A 53 -10.56 -0.58 -18.13
CA PRO A 53 -10.37 -0.54 -19.59
C PRO A 53 -9.85 0.77 -20.17
N LYS A 54 -10.38 1.93 -19.76
CA LYS A 54 -10.06 3.24 -20.33
C LYS A 54 -8.95 3.94 -19.58
N MET A 55 -9.00 3.88 -18.23
CA MET A 55 -8.01 4.45 -17.34
C MET A 55 -7.76 3.46 -16.21
N THR A 56 -6.50 3.07 -16.04
CA THR A 56 -6.08 2.18 -14.97
C THR A 56 -6.19 2.85 -13.60
N GLY A 57 -6.21 2.06 -12.51
CA GLY A 57 -6.22 2.61 -11.16
C GLY A 57 -4.99 3.46 -10.85
N ILE A 58 -3.82 3.12 -11.41
CA ILE A 58 -2.59 3.90 -11.24
C ILE A 58 -2.72 5.26 -11.94
N GLU A 59 -3.22 5.29 -13.17
CA GLU A 59 -3.49 6.55 -13.88
C GLU A 59 -4.55 7.40 -13.15
N ALA A 60 -5.56 6.75 -12.55
CA ALA A 60 -6.55 7.45 -11.72
C ALA A 60 -5.91 8.09 -10.48
N LEU A 61 -4.97 7.40 -9.79
CA LEU A 61 -4.19 7.98 -8.68
C LEU A 61 -3.37 9.20 -9.14
N HIS A 62 -2.70 9.12 -10.27
CA HIS A 62 -1.98 10.27 -10.83
C HIS A 62 -2.93 11.43 -11.17
N ALA A 63 -4.13 11.14 -11.70
CA ALA A 63 -5.14 12.15 -11.97
C ALA A 63 -5.67 12.81 -10.67
N MET A 64 -5.87 12.05 -9.59
CA MET A 64 -6.20 12.56 -8.27
C MET A 64 -5.11 13.49 -7.74
N ASN A 65 -3.85 13.05 -7.76
CA ASN A 65 -2.70 13.82 -7.30
C ASN A 65 -2.56 15.15 -8.07
N SER A 66 -2.71 15.13 -9.39
CA SER A 66 -2.61 16.32 -10.24
C SER A 66 -3.70 17.36 -9.93
N LYS A 67 -4.84 16.92 -9.39
CA LYS A 67 -5.96 17.78 -8.97
C LYS A 67 -5.96 18.10 -7.48
N GLY A 68 -4.94 17.69 -6.73
CA GLY A 68 -4.82 17.93 -5.29
C GLY A 68 -5.87 17.19 -4.44
N ILE A 69 -6.41 16.09 -4.94
CA ILE A 69 -7.38 15.25 -4.23
C ILE A 69 -6.62 14.34 -3.27
N ALA A 70 -6.84 14.51 -1.97
CA ALA A 70 -6.11 13.82 -0.89
C ALA A 70 -6.88 12.62 -0.29
N VAL A 71 -7.86 12.06 -1.01
CA VAL A 71 -8.59 10.87 -0.54
C VAL A 71 -7.65 9.66 -0.56
N PRO A 72 -7.43 8.98 0.59
CA PRO A 72 -6.55 7.82 0.64
C PRO A 72 -7.15 6.66 -0.15
N ALA A 73 -6.32 5.98 -0.94
CA ALA A 73 -6.74 4.88 -1.80
C ALA A 73 -6.12 3.55 -1.35
N ILE A 74 -6.95 2.51 -1.32
CA ILE A 74 -6.55 1.11 -1.19
C ILE A 74 -6.69 0.45 -2.57
N ILE A 75 -5.59 -0.07 -3.07
CA ILE A 75 -5.61 -0.86 -4.30
C ILE A 75 -6.04 -2.29 -4.00
N LEU A 76 -7.02 -2.77 -4.75
CA LEU A 76 -7.42 -4.16 -4.80
C LEU A 76 -6.80 -4.80 -6.04
N THR A 77 -6.04 -5.88 -5.88
CA THR A 77 -5.32 -6.52 -6.97
C THR A 77 -5.51 -8.03 -7.00
N THR A 78 -5.27 -8.64 -8.14
CA THR A 78 -5.14 -10.09 -8.27
C THR A 78 -3.67 -10.50 -8.09
N PHE A 79 -3.42 -11.82 -7.99
CA PHE A 79 -2.13 -12.39 -7.63
C PHE A 79 -0.94 -12.08 -8.56
N ASP A 80 -1.15 -11.56 -9.77
CA ASP A 80 -0.12 -11.50 -10.83
C ASP A 80 0.49 -10.10 -11.07
N ASP A 81 0.23 -9.12 -10.21
CA ASP A 81 0.52 -7.71 -10.50
C ASP A 81 1.69 -7.08 -9.71
N ASN A 82 2.75 -7.85 -9.42
CA ASN A 82 3.88 -7.38 -8.58
C ASN A 82 4.49 -6.03 -9.03
N ARG A 83 4.62 -5.81 -10.34
CA ARG A 83 5.15 -4.56 -10.87
C ARG A 83 4.18 -3.39 -10.63
N LEU A 84 2.89 -3.63 -10.80
CA LEU A 84 1.85 -2.61 -10.62
C LEU A 84 1.68 -2.22 -9.15
N VAL A 85 2.06 -3.10 -8.20
CA VAL A 85 2.10 -2.75 -6.78
C VAL A 85 3.10 -1.63 -6.51
N LEU A 86 4.31 -1.72 -7.06
CA LEU A 86 5.35 -0.69 -6.92
C LEU A 86 4.89 0.63 -7.54
N GLU A 87 4.41 0.59 -8.77
CA GLU A 87 3.91 1.77 -9.48
C GLU A 87 2.76 2.45 -8.72
N GLY A 88 1.86 1.66 -8.12
CA GLY A 88 0.76 2.19 -7.32
C GLY A 88 1.20 2.82 -5.99
N LEU A 89 2.24 2.27 -5.33
CA LEU A 89 2.84 2.87 -4.14
C LEU A 89 3.52 4.20 -4.47
N GLU A 90 4.27 4.26 -5.57
CA GLU A 90 4.89 5.49 -6.08
C GLU A 90 3.81 6.53 -6.45
N ALA A 91 2.68 6.08 -6.99
CA ALA A 91 1.52 6.92 -7.27
C ALA A 91 0.76 7.37 -6.01
N GLY A 92 1.16 6.91 -4.80
CA GLY A 92 0.64 7.39 -3.53
C GLY A 92 -0.51 6.57 -2.93
N ALA A 93 -0.75 5.35 -3.39
CA ALA A 93 -1.69 4.45 -2.74
C ALA A 93 -1.31 4.21 -1.26
N LYS A 94 -2.32 4.14 -0.39
CA LYS A 94 -2.15 3.97 1.06
C LYS A 94 -2.39 2.54 1.51
N GLY A 95 -2.99 1.71 0.68
CA GLY A 95 -3.23 0.31 0.97
C GLY A 95 -3.11 -0.57 -0.27
N PHE A 96 -2.72 -1.83 -0.05
CA PHE A 96 -2.69 -2.89 -1.06
C PHE A 96 -3.22 -4.17 -0.48
N LEU A 97 -4.27 -4.70 -1.09
CA LEU A 97 -4.91 -5.96 -0.72
C LEU A 97 -5.13 -6.83 -1.95
N LEU A 98 -5.10 -8.13 -1.74
CA LEU A 98 -5.57 -9.07 -2.74
C LEU A 98 -7.10 -9.10 -2.77
N LYS A 99 -7.70 -9.32 -3.94
CA LYS A 99 -9.18 -9.40 -4.09
C LYS A 99 -9.79 -10.64 -3.41
N ASP A 100 -8.98 -11.58 -2.92
CA ASP A 100 -9.39 -12.79 -2.20
C ASP A 100 -9.32 -12.66 -0.67
N VAL A 101 -9.11 -11.44 -0.14
CA VAL A 101 -9.10 -11.20 1.31
C VAL A 101 -10.47 -11.46 1.96
N SER A 102 -10.44 -11.81 3.25
CA SER A 102 -11.66 -11.89 4.05
C SER A 102 -12.30 -10.50 4.27
N LEU A 103 -13.62 -10.47 4.52
CA LEU A 103 -14.32 -9.24 4.87
C LEU A 103 -13.66 -8.53 6.05
N ASP A 104 -13.33 -9.25 7.11
CA ASP A 104 -12.69 -8.68 8.32
C ASP A 104 -11.35 -8.00 7.97
N SER A 105 -10.56 -8.59 7.07
CA SER A 105 -9.30 -8.01 6.63
C SER A 105 -9.50 -6.75 5.79
N LEU A 106 -10.52 -6.74 4.94
CA LEU A 106 -10.88 -5.57 4.13
C LEU A 106 -11.40 -4.42 5.00
N VAL A 107 -12.30 -4.71 5.95
CA VAL A 107 -12.82 -3.72 6.90
C VAL A 107 -11.69 -3.13 7.74
N ASN A 108 -10.84 -3.96 8.34
CA ASN A 108 -9.68 -3.50 9.12
C ASN A 108 -8.72 -2.63 8.28
N ALA A 109 -8.52 -2.97 7.01
CA ALA A 109 -7.68 -2.16 6.13
C ALA A 109 -8.29 -0.79 5.83
N ILE A 110 -9.60 -0.72 5.58
CA ILE A 110 -10.31 0.54 5.36
C ILE A 110 -10.21 1.43 6.61
N GLU A 111 -10.47 0.89 7.80
CA GLU A 111 -10.38 1.62 9.07
C GLU A 111 -8.96 2.16 9.33
N LYS A 112 -7.92 1.34 9.11
CA LYS A 112 -6.52 1.76 9.28
C LYS A 112 -6.11 2.85 8.31
N VAL A 113 -6.48 2.71 7.04
CA VAL A 113 -6.17 3.71 6.01
C VAL A 113 -6.94 5.00 6.26
N HIS A 114 -8.18 4.94 6.73
CA HIS A 114 -8.93 6.11 7.20
C HIS A 114 -8.22 6.83 8.36
N GLN A 115 -7.60 6.09 9.27
CA GLN A 115 -6.80 6.64 10.39
C GLN A 115 -5.43 7.19 9.95
N GLY A 116 -5.11 7.13 8.66
CA GLY A 116 -3.86 7.64 8.08
C GLY A 116 -2.70 6.64 8.07
N GLU A 117 -2.95 5.37 8.39
CA GLU A 117 -1.94 4.32 8.28
C GLU A 117 -1.74 3.91 6.82
N THR A 118 -0.55 3.40 6.50
CA THR A 118 -0.27 2.75 5.21
C THR A 118 -0.23 1.24 5.44
N LEU A 119 -0.95 0.48 4.61
CA LEU A 119 -1.11 -0.96 4.78
C LEU A 119 -0.77 -1.70 3.48
N VAL A 120 0.26 -2.54 3.53
CA VAL A 120 0.58 -3.48 2.45
C VAL A 120 0.49 -4.90 3.00
N GLN A 121 -0.33 -5.72 2.37
CA GLN A 121 -0.53 -7.10 2.82
C GLN A 121 0.78 -7.90 2.73
N PRO A 122 1.17 -8.70 3.74
CA PRO A 122 2.44 -9.44 3.75
C PRO A 122 2.67 -10.31 2.51
N ALA A 123 1.62 -10.96 2.00
CA ALA A 123 1.69 -11.77 0.79
C ALA A 123 2.10 -10.96 -0.45
N ILE A 124 1.70 -9.69 -0.55
CA ILE A 124 2.09 -8.78 -1.62
C ILE A 124 3.55 -8.36 -1.44
N THR A 125 3.96 -8.01 -0.23
CA THR A 125 5.33 -7.61 0.08
C THR A 125 6.32 -8.73 -0.25
N GLU A 126 6.06 -9.96 0.19
CA GLU A 126 6.93 -11.12 -0.06
C GLU A 126 7.09 -11.44 -1.56
N ARG A 127 6.03 -11.28 -2.34
CA ARG A 127 6.05 -11.52 -3.79
C ARG A 127 6.74 -10.41 -4.56
N THR A 128 6.50 -9.17 -4.19
CA THR A 128 7.21 -8.01 -4.78
C THR A 128 8.71 -8.17 -4.56
N LEU A 129 9.14 -8.63 -3.37
CA LEU A 129 10.52 -8.97 -3.07
C LEU A 129 11.09 -10.05 -4.00
N LYS A 130 10.36 -11.14 -4.22
CA LYS A 130 10.78 -12.24 -5.12
C LYS A 130 10.83 -11.81 -6.58
N GLY A 131 9.93 -10.93 -7.02
CA GLY A 131 9.92 -10.37 -8.38
C GLY A 131 11.11 -9.44 -8.64
N LEU A 132 11.54 -8.66 -7.66
CA LEU A 132 12.65 -7.71 -7.78
C LEU A 132 14.03 -8.39 -7.74
N SER A 133 14.17 -9.54 -7.09
CA SER A 133 15.43 -10.29 -7.09
C SER A 133 15.88 -10.77 -8.48
N GLY A 134 14.98 -10.76 -9.47
CA GLY A 134 15.30 -10.99 -10.90
C GLY A 134 15.79 -9.76 -11.65
N PHE A 135 15.67 -8.54 -11.13
CA PHE A 135 16.04 -7.28 -11.79
C PHE A 135 17.28 -6.60 -11.19
N ALA A 136 17.96 -7.23 -10.24
CA ALA A 136 19.10 -6.65 -9.52
C ALA A 136 20.39 -6.52 -10.38
N SER A 137 20.34 -6.74 -11.69
CA SER A 137 21.51 -6.69 -12.56
C SER A 137 21.74 -5.38 -13.32
N ASP A 138 20.84 -4.39 -13.27
CA ASP A 138 20.92 -3.22 -14.16
C ASP A 138 20.81 -1.82 -13.50
N ILE A 139 21.22 -1.64 -12.25
CA ILE A 139 21.26 -0.28 -11.66
C ILE A 139 22.65 0.00 -11.04
N GLU A 140 23.58 0.44 -11.85
CA GLU A 140 24.74 1.23 -11.45
C GLU A 140 24.33 2.72 -11.48
N ASP A 141 23.85 3.23 -10.33
CA ASP A 141 23.98 4.65 -9.92
C ASP A 141 23.40 4.80 -8.49
N ALA A 142 24.16 4.35 -7.50
CA ALA A 142 23.75 4.42 -6.10
C ALA A 142 24.26 5.73 -5.46
N VAL A 143 23.30 6.58 -5.05
CA VAL A 143 23.58 7.66 -4.08
C VAL A 143 24.00 7.02 -2.75
N PRO A 144 25.04 7.51 -2.04
CA PRO A 144 25.51 6.94 -0.78
C PRO A 144 24.40 7.01 0.27
N VAL A 145 23.93 5.84 0.69
CA VAL A 145 22.94 5.68 1.76
C VAL A 145 23.71 5.57 3.09
N GLY A 146 23.19 6.22 4.14
CA GLY A 146 23.78 6.07 5.48
C GLY A 146 23.81 4.60 5.91
N GLU A 147 24.93 4.15 6.51
CA GLU A 147 25.07 2.76 6.94
C GLU A 147 24.01 2.38 8.00
N LEU A 148 23.19 1.37 7.68
CA LEU A 148 22.25 0.80 8.62
C LEU A 148 22.97 -0.16 9.58
N SER A 149 22.72 -0.03 10.87
CA SER A 149 23.23 -0.97 11.86
C SER A 149 22.55 -2.33 11.73
N THR A 150 23.18 -3.39 12.26
CA THR A 150 22.61 -4.75 12.26
C THR A 150 21.19 -4.81 12.88
N LYS A 151 20.93 -3.98 13.91
CA LYS A 151 19.61 -3.89 14.56
C LYS A 151 18.58 -3.19 13.69
N GLU A 152 18.98 -2.14 12.95
CA GLU A 152 18.11 -1.46 12.00
C GLU A 152 17.79 -2.36 10.82
N LEU A 153 18.74 -3.16 10.33
CA LEU A 153 18.51 -4.18 9.30
C LEU A 153 17.51 -5.25 9.75
N GLU A 154 17.59 -5.71 11.02
CA GLU A 154 16.62 -6.64 11.58
C GLU A 154 15.20 -6.03 11.60
N VAL A 155 15.06 -4.79 12.08
CA VAL A 155 13.79 -4.08 12.09
C VAL A 155 13.28 -3.87 10.66
N LEU A 156 14.14 -3.48 9.72
CA LEU A 156 13.79 -3.25 8.33
C LEU A 156 13.27 -4.52 7.63
N ARG A 157 13.88 -5.69 7.92
CA ARG A 157 13.38 -6.98 7.43
C ARG A 157 12.00 -7.33 7.98
N LEU A 158 11.75 -7.04 9.26
CA LEU A 158 10.43 -7.22 9.87
C LEU A 158 9.41 -6.22 9.31
N MET A 159 9.85 -4.98 9.01
CA MET A 159 9.02 -4.01 8.29
C MET A 159 8.63 -4.54 6.90
N ALA A 160 9.58 -5.12 6.18
CA ALA A 160 9.33 -5.74 4.87
C ALA A 160 8.37 -6.94 4.97
N GLY A 161 8.39 -7.68 6.08
CA GLY A 161 7.40 -8.72 6.39
C GLY A 161 6.01 -8.20 6.77
N GLY A 162 5.77 -6.88 6.77
CA GLY A 162 4.48 -6.27 7.07
C GLY A 162 4.13 -6.18 8.57
N TYR A 163 5.07 -6.49 9.47
CA TYR A 163 4.83 -6.45 10.92
C TYR A 163 4.66 -5.02 11.43
N SER A 164 3.63 -4.73 12.22
CA SER A 164 3.46 -3.46 12.93
C SER A 164 4.56 -3.23 13.96
N ASN A 165 4.73 -1.99 14.43
CA ASN A 165 5.74 -1.69 15.47
C ASN A 165 5.53 -2.50 16.75
N LYS A 166 4.30 -2.81 17.10
CA LYS A 166 3.94 -3.66 18.24
C LYS A 166 4.40 -5.11 18.02
N GLU A 167 4.15 -5.68 16.85
CA GLU A 167 4.59 -7.03 16.50
C GLU A 167 6.11 -7.12 16.41
N ILE A 168 6.77 -6.12 15.82
CA ILE A 168 8.23 -6.01 15.79
C ILE A 168 8.77 -5.95 17.22
N SER A 169 8.18 -5.15 18.12
CA SER A 169 8.61 -5.03 19.50
C SER A 169 8.59 -6.35 20.25
N LEU A 170 7.58 -7.17 19.99
CA LEU A 170 7.46 -8.54 20.53
C LEU A 170 8.53 -9.46 19.92
N ALA A 171 8.75 -9.40 18.61
CA ALA A 171 9.69 -10.27 17.90
C ALA A 171 11.16 -10.02 18.34
N ILE A 172 11.55 -8.75 18.56
CA ILE A 172 12.92 -8.38 18.95
C ILE A 172 13.10 -8.15 20.46
N HIS A 173 12.07 -8.42 21.25
CA HIS A 173 12.08 -8.25 22.72
C HIS A 173 12.46 -6.82 23.18
N LYS A 174 11.87 -5.80 22.55
CA LYS A 174 12.07 -4.37 22.85
C LYS A 174 10.75 -3.67 23.17
N SER A 175 10.82 -2.45 23.67
CA SER A 175 9.61 -1.62 23.81
C SER A 175 9.17 -1.10 22.43
N GLU A 176 7.87 -0.88 22.27
CA GLU A 176 7.31 -0.30 21.05
C GLU A 176 7.88 1.11 20.75
N GLY A 177 8.18 1.88 21.81
CA GLY A 177 8.87 3.18 21.68
C GLY A 177 10.28 3.05 21.10
N THR A 178 11.01 1.99 21.47
CA THR A 178 12.34 1.70 20.91
C THR A 178 12.23 1.37 19.42
N VAL A 179 11.25 0.55 19.05
CA VAL A 179 10.99 0.21 17.63
C VAL A 179 10.64 1.45 16.84
N LYS A 180 9.75 2.31 17.36
CA LYS A 180 9.37 3.56 16.70
C LYS A 180 10.59 4.46 16.43
N ASN A 181 11.52 4.58 17.39
CA ASN A 181 12.75 5.33 17.19
C ASN A 181 13.67 4.70 16.13
N GLN A 182 13.79 3.37 16.12
CA GLN A 182 14.56 2.65 15.09
C GLN A 182 13.96 2.82 13.71
N VAL A 183 12.63 2.73 13.58
CA VAL A 183 11.94 3.01 12.32
C VAL A 183 12.22 4.44 11.84
N SER A 184 12.11 5.44 12.73
CA SER A 184 12.42 6.84 12.38
C SER A 184 13.87 7.02 11.90
N SER A 185 14.85 6.37 12.57
CA SER A 185 16.24 6.39 12.16
C SER A 185 16.47 5.73 10.79
N ILE A 186 15.77 4.62 10.51
CA ILE A 186 15.81 3.95 9.20
C ILE A 186 15.28 4.89 8.10
N LEU A 187 14.14 5.56 8.34
CA LEU A 187 13.56 6.50 7.39
C LEU A 187 14.53 7.65 7.06
N GLU A 188 15.15 8.22 8.08
CA GLU A 188 16.13 9.29 7.94
C GLU A 188 17.36 8.82 7.14
N LYS A 189 17.95 7.67 7.50
CA LYS A 189 19.13 7.11 6.83
C LYS A 189 18.88 6.72 5.39
N LEU A 190 17.69 6.26 5.08
CA LEU A 190 17.27 5.93 3.73
C LEU A 190 16.73 7.14 2.94
N ASP A 191 16.64 8.33 3.57
CA ASP A 191 16.10 9.56 2.99
C ASP A 191 14.71 9.32 2.35
N VAL A 192 13.79 8.79 3.15
CA VAL A 192 12.42 8.47 2.74
C VAL A 192 11.41 8.95 3.76
N ARG A 193 10.16 9.17 3.31
CA ARG A 193 9.11 9.79 4.13
C ARG A 193 8.28 8.82 4.94
N ASP A 194 8.19 7.57 4.50
CA ASP A 194 7.35 6.57 5.14
C ASP A 194 7.97 5.17 5.09
N ARG A 195 7.37 4.28 5.89
CA ARG A 195 7.78 2.89 6.07
C ARG A 195 7.81 2.09 4.76
N THR A 196 6.84 2.32 3.89
CA THR A 196 6.72 1.62 2.62
C THR A 196 7.85 2.01 1.68
N GLN A 197 8.13 3.31 1.59
CA GLN A 197 9.27 3.81 0.83
C GLN A 197 10.61 3.29 1.37
N ALA A 198 10.75 3.13 2.70
CA ALA A 198 11.96 2.56 3.29
C ALA A 198 12.19 1.12 2.84
N VAL A 199 11.16 0.29 2.87
CA VAL A 199 11.24 -1.10 2.41
C VAL A 199 11.59 -1.16 0.92
N LEU A 200 10.90 -0.39 0.09
CA LEU A 200 11.15 -0.35 -1.35
C LEU A 200 12.59 0.10 -1.67
N ARG A 201 13.04 1.19 -1.03
CA ARG A 201 14.41 1.69 -1.24
C ARG A 201 15.46 0.70 -0.79
N ALA A 202 15.26 0.02 0.34
CA ALA A 202 16.16 -1.01 0.83
C ALA A 202 16.26 -2.22 -0.10
N ILE A 203 15.16 -2.61 -0.73
CA ILE A 203 15.11 -3.65 -1.74
C ILE A 203 15.87 -3.20 -3.00
N ASN A 204 15.58 -2.01 -3.52
CA ASN A 204 16.23 -1.46 -4.71
C ASN A 204 17.75 -1.32 -4.53
N LEU A 205 18.22 -1.11 -3.31
CA LEU A 205 19.64 -1.01 -2.96
C LEU A 205 20.27 -2.36 -2.61
N GLY A 206 19.52 -3.46 -2.64
CA GLY A 206 20.01 -4.80 -2.28
C GLY A 206 20.40 -4.95 -0.80
N ILE A 207 19.81 -4.11 0.10
CA ILE A 207 20.08 -4.14 1.55
C ILE A 207 19.35 -5.28 2.23
N ILE A 208 18.15 -5.61 1.72
CA ILE A 208 17.29 -6.69 2.21
C ILE A 208 16.70 -7.48 1.06
#